data_4f2efb878ededc20f96412bcc07d5f24
#
_entry.id   4f2efb878ededc20f96412bcc07d5f24
#
_cell.length_a   1.000
_cell.length_b   1.000
_cell.length_c   1.000
_cell.angle_alpha   90.00
_cell.angle_beta   90.00
_cell.angle_gamma   90.00
#
_symmetry.space_group_name_H-M   'P 1'
#
loop_
_entity.id
_entity.type
_entity.pdbx_description
1 polymer ?
#
loop_
_entity_poly.entity_id
_entity_poly.type
_entity_poly.pdbx_seq_one_letter_code
_entity_poly.pdbx_strand_id
1 'polypeptide(L)'
;MEYRKEALRLSEYYAQVADDILWYDSENEHIKAQTPSHKIQVRYLEQETVIAGSLTREDSSYHANLQEVLKQEFQQTHFVRRKYGYFLDPDRLLQNDLLKCREYMKLPNGDYSSINPEHLYTLPAGDYAVFTVQIQDETADFSPLLDFLSSEGFTTDIVFAEEIGFQLFKYIHNYYCEIKAHLIKK
;
A
#
# COMPACT_ATOMS: atom_id res chain seq x y z
N MET A 1 33.87 -20.24 -17.10
CA MET A 1 32.37 -20.29 -17.20
C MET A 1 31.68 -19.50 -16.11
N GLU A 2 32.21 -19.42 -14.92
CA GLU A 2 31.66 -18.75 -13.73
C GLU A 2 31.61 -17.22 -13.88
N TYR A 3 32.72 -16.60 -14.35
CA TYR A 3 32.75 -15.13 -14.57
C TYR A 3 31.72 -14.64 -15.57
N ARG A 4 31.37 -15.42 -16.59
CA ARG A 4 30.33 -15.03 -17.55
C ARG A 4 28.94 -15.06 -16.94
N LYS A 5 28.65 -16.04 -16.07
CA LYS A 5 27.38 -16.12 -15.35
C LYS A 5 27.22 -14.94 -14.41
N GLU A 6 28.29 -14.61 -13.68
CA GLU A 6 28.26 -13.47 -12.75
C GLU A 6 28.10 -12.13 -13.47
N ALA A 7 28.81 -11.96 -14.61
CA ALA A 7 28.64 -10.75 -15.43
C ALA A 7 27.24 -10.60 -15.98
N LEU A 8 26.58 -11.71 -16.40
CA LEU A 8 25.17 -11.67 -16.83
C LEU A 8 24.23 -11.30 -15.66
N ARG A 9 24.42 -11.92 -14.50
CA ARG A 9 23.64 -11.62 -13.29
C ARG A 9 23.75 -10.15 -12.90
N LEU A 10 24.94 -9.58 -12.91
CA LEU A 10 25.16 -8.16 -12.63
C LEU A 10 24.52 -7.25 -13.68
N SER A 11 24.58 -7.63 -14.96
CA SER A 11 23.94 -6.89 -16.03
C SER A 11 22.42 -6.84 -15.87
N GLU A 12 21.79 -7.98 -15.54
CA GLU A 12 20.36 -8.07 -15.25
C GLU A 12 19.97 -7.23 -14.02
N TYR A 13 20.79 -7.31 -12.96
CA TYR A 13 20.58 -6.50 -11.75
C TYR A 13 20.61 -5.00 -12.04
N TYR A 14 21.64 -4.53 -12.78
CA TYR A 14 21.72 -3.09 -13.09
C TYR A 14 20.64 -2.63 -14.07
N ALA A 15 20.19 -3.47 -14.99
CA ALA A 15 19.05 -3.18 -15.84
C ALA A 15 17.77 -3.00 -14.99
N GLN A 16 17.55 -3.90 -14.02
CA GLN A 16 16.42 -3.80 -13.08
C GLN A 16 16.50 -2.51 -12.25
N VAL A 17 17.67 -2.17 -11.72
CA VAL A 17 17.86 -0.92 -10.95
C VAL A 17 17.56 0.31 -11.80
N ALA A 18 17.99 0.33 -13.07
CA ALA A 18 17.71 1.43 -13.99
C ALA A 18 16.19 1.59 -14.25
N ASP A 19 15.49 0.48 -14.49
CA ASP A 19 14.03 0.46 -14.66
C ASP A 19 13.29 0.94 -13.40
N ASP A 20 13.79 0.55 -12.23
CA ASP A 20 13.23 0.96 -10.96
C ASP A 20 13.41 2.47 -10.71
N ILE A 21 14.55 3.05 -11.09
CA ILE A 21 14.79 4.50 -11.00
C ILE A 21 13.80 5.25 -11.91
N LEU A 22 13.62 4.80 -13.15
CA LEU A 22 12.66 5.41 -14.07
C LEU A 22 11.22 5.34 -13.55
N TRP A 23 10.86 4.23 -12.90
CA TRP A 23 9.56 4.09 -12.27
C TRP A 23 9.41 5.10 -11.11
N TYR A 24 10.42 5.26 -10.25
CA TYR A 24 10.39 6.26 -9.17
C TYR A 24 10.26 7.68 -9.69
N ASP A 25 10.96 8.01 -10.75
CA ASP A 25 10.85 9.34 -11.36
C ASP A 25 9.42 9.59 -11.88
N SER A 26 8.81 8.59 -12.51
CA SER A 26 7.42 8.68 -12.98
C SER A 26 6.41 8.84 -11.83
N GLU A 27 6.58 8.08 -10.73
CA GLU A 27 5.74 8.20 -9.53
C GLU A 27 5.89 9.58 -8.87
N ASN A 28 7.11 10.12 -8.80
CA ASN A 28 7.36 11.46 -8.27
C ASN A 28 6.72 12.57 -9.11
N GLU A 29 6.69 12.43 -10.43
CA GLU A 29 5.97 13.38 -11.30
C GLU A 29 4.45 13.29 -11.07
N HIS A 30 3.91 12.10 -10.84
CA HIS A 30 2.51 11.93 -10.47
C HIS A 30 2.16 12.63 -9.15
N ILE A 31 3.05 12.58 -8.14
CA ILE A 31 2.85 13.29 -6.86
C ILE A 31 2.78 14.81 -7.08
N LYS A 32 3.68 15.36 -7.88
CA LYS A 32 3.71 16.80 -8.18
C LYS A 32 2.45 17.26 -8.90
N ALA A 33 1.84 16.38 -9.69
CA ALA A 33 0.61 16.66 -10.43
C ALA A 33 -0.67 16.47 -9.61
N GLN A 34 -0.61 15.75 -8.48
CA GLN A 34 -1.78 15.47 -7.64
C GLN A 34 -1.89 16.49 -6.51
N THR A 35 -2.81 17.41 -6.66
CA THR A 35 -3.39 18.11 -5.51
C THR A 35 -4.29 17.14 -4.75
N PRO A 36 -4.28 17.10 -3.40
CA PRO A 36 -5.19 16.27 -2.64
C PRO A 36 -6.60 16.50 -3.13
N SER A 37 -7.19 15.51 -3.76
CA SER A 37 -8.56 15.58 -4.19
C SER A 37 -9.43 14.96 -3.12
N HIS A 38 -10.07 15.78 -2.29
CA HIS A 38 -11.09 15.33 -1.34
C HIS A 38 -12.35 14.75 -2.04
N LYS A 39 -12.31 14.67 -3.38
CA LYS A 39 -13.42 14.13 -4.16
C LYS A 39 -13.38 12.61 -4.14
N ILE A 40 -14.40 12.01 -3.52
CA ILE A 40 -14.60 10.57 -3.54
C ILE A 40 -14.95 10.12 -4.96
N GLN A 41 -14.28 9.05 -5.40
CA GLN A 41 -14.59 8.33 -6.63
C GLN A 41 -15.01 6.91 -6.26
N VAL A 42 -16.12 6.44 -6.78
CA VAL A 42 -16.47 5.01 -6.69
C VAL A 42 -15.81 4.28 -7.84
N ARG A 43 -14.99 3.27 -7.51
CA ARG A 43 -14.29 2.43 -8.49
C ARG A 43 -14.50 0.97 -8.14
N TYR A 44 -14.80 0.15 -9.15
CA TYR A 44 -14.73 -1.28 -9.00
C TYR A 44 -13.27 -1.72 -9.04
N LEU A 45 -12.83 -2.46 -8.01
CA LEU A 45 -11.50 -3.06 -7.97
C LEU A 45 -11.63 -4.57 -8.06
N GLU A 46 -10.76 -5.17 -8.86
CA GLU A 46 -10.63 -6.62 -8.95
C GLU A 46 -9.97 -7.18 -7.68
N GLN A 47 -10.20 -8.47 -7.45
CA GLN A 47 -9.52 -9.18 -6.38
C GLN A 47 -8.00 -9.13 -6.58
N GLU A 48 -7.27 -8.81 -5.51
CA GLU A 48 -5.82 -8.73 -5.55
C GLU A 48 -5.19 -9.48 -4.37
N THR A 49 -4.07 -10.16 -4.62
CA THR A 49 -3.28 -10.82 -3.58
C THR A 49 -2.10 -9.95 -3.17
N VAL A 50 -1.81 -9.89 -1.89
CA VAL A 50 -0.69 -9.13 -1.31
C VAL A 50 0.03 -9.96 -0.26
N ILE A 51 1.30 -9.65 0.00
CA ILE A 51 2.02 -10.17 1.17
C ILE A 51 1.73 -9.25 2.34
N ALA A 52 1.27 -9.78 3.45
CA ALA A 52 0.87 -8.98 4.61
C ALA A 52 1.55 -9.45 5.88
N GLY A 53 1.95 -8.50 6.72
CA GLY A 53 2.40 -8.76 8.08
C GLY A 53 1.24 -9.21 8.99
N SER A 54 1.54 -9.51 10.24
CA SER A 54 0.53 -9.83 11.24
C SER A 54 -0.29 -8.59 11.61
N LEU A 55 -1.55 -8.83 11.97
CA LEU A 55 -2.44 -7.77 12.45
C LEU A 55 -1.98 -7.28 13.82
N THR A 56 -1.96 -5.97 14.02
CA THR A 56 -1.77 -5.32 15.32
C THR A 56 -2.81 -4.22 15.51
N ARG A 57 -3.29 -4.00 16.73
CA ARG A 57 -4.30 -2.99 17.05
C ARG A 57 -3.88 -2.02 18.14
N GLU A 58 -2.78 -2.31 18.82
CA GLU A 58 -2.41 -1.61 20.06
C GLU A 58 -1.04 -0.91 19.99
N ASP A 59 -0.24 -1.24 18.98
CA ASP A 59 1.11 -0.72 18.87
C ASP A 59 1.51 -0.43 17.41
N SER A 60 2.65 0.18 17.22
CA SER A 60 3.20 0.52 15.91
C SER A 60 4.03 -0.61 15.28
N SER A 61 3.86 -1.86 15.72
CA SER A 61 4.67 -2.99 15.24
C SER A 61 4.30 -3.47 13.83
N TYR A 62 3.26 -2.92 13.20
CA TYR A 62 2.80 -3.32 11.86
C TYR A 62 3.94 -3.34 10.83
N HIS A 63 4.87 -2.39 10.88
CA HIS A 63 6.02 -2.35 9.98
C HIS A 63 7.01 -3.49 10.29
N ALA A 64 7.37 -3.69 11.56
CA ALA A 64 8.26 -4.77 11.99
C ALA A 64 7.69 -6.15 11.64
N ASN A 65 6.38 -6.32 11.77
CA ASN A 65 5.69 -7.57 11.42
C ASN A 65 5.80 -7.90 9.93
N LEU A 66 5.65 -6.92 9.03
CA LEU A 66 5.87 -7.14 7.61
C LEU A 66 7.34 -7.43 7.30
N GLN A 67 8.28 -6.70 7.91
CA GLN A 67 9.70 -6.95 7.69
C GLN A 67 10.13 -8.36 8.12
N GLU A 68 9.53 -8.91 9.16
CA GLU A 68 9.79 -10.29 9.59
C GLU A 68 9.29 -11.30 8.55
N VAL A 69 8.08 -11.11 8.02
CA VAL A 69 7.54 -11.93 6.93
C VAL A 69 8.46 -11.86 5.70
N LEU A 70 8.88 -10.67 5.30
CA LEU A 70 9.74 -10.50 4.13
C LEU A 70 11.11 -11.16 4.30
N LYS A 71 11.67 -11.19 5.53
CA LYS A 71 12.91 -11.92 5.81
C LYS A 71 12.73 -13.44 5.70
N GLN A 72 11.57 -13.97 6.08
CA GLN A 72 11.27 -15.40 5.99
C GLN A 72 11.09 -15.84 4.52
N GLU A 73 10.39 -15.03 3.72
CA GLU A 73 10.08 -15.34 2.33
C GLU A 73 11.25 -15.09 1.37
N PHE A 74 12.09 -14.11 1.65
CA PHE A 74 13.14 -13.67 0.76
C PHE A 74 14.50 -13.66 1.44
N GLN A 75 15.40 -14.51 0.99
CA GLN A 75 16.78 -14.61 1.52
C GLN A 75 17.61 -13.32 1.31
N GLN A 76 17.27 -12.52 0.31
CA GLN A 76 17.85 -11.22 0.03
C GLN A 76 16.76 -10.27 -0.47
N THR A 77 16.36 -9.33 0.36
CA THR A 77 15.36 -8.33 0.00
C THR A 77 15.99 -7.19 -0.79
N HIS A 78 16.23 -7.41 -2.08
CA HIS A 78 16.61 -6.36 -3.01
C HIS A 78 15.41 -5.92 -3.86
N PHE A 79 14.23 -5.80 -3.25
CA PHE A 79 13.10 -5.22 -3.96
C PHE A 79 13.26 -3.70 -3.98
N VAL A 80 13.58 -3.16 -5.12
CA VAL A 80 13.63 -1.73 -5.33
C VAL A 80 12.23 -1.20 -5.63
N ARG A 81 11.43 -1.91 -6.45
CA ARG A 81 10.00 -1.59 -6.64
C ARG A 81 9.18 -2.19 -5.51
N ARG A 82 8.70 -1.32 -4.64
CA ARG A 82 7.85 -1.71 -3.52
C ARG A 82 6.59 -0.88 -3.56
N LYS A 83 5.45 -1.52 -3.82
CA LYS A 83 4.16 -0.90 -3.50
C LYS A 83 3.78 -1.36 -2.11
N TYR A 84 4.02 -0.49 -1.13
CA TYR A 84 3.54 -0.67 0.22
C TYR A 84 2.16 -0.08 0.38
N GLY A 85 1.40 -0.68 1.27
CA GLY A 85 0.15 -0.16 1.73
C GLY A 85 -0.12 -0.58 3.16
N TYR A 86 -1.13 0.03 3.74
CA TYR A 86 -1.53 -0.19 5.12
C TYR A 86 -3.01 -0.53 5.17
N PHE A 87 -3.38 -1.52 5.95
CA PHE A 87 -4.76 -1.67 6.40
C PHE A 87 -5.00 -0.70 7.54
N LEU A 88 -6.11 0.02 7.44
CA LEU A 88 -6.60 0.90 8.49
C LEU A 88 -7.70 0.19 9.27
N ASP A 89 -7.79 0.46 10.56
CA ASP A 89 -8.88 -0.05 11.39
C ASP A 89 -10.18 0.69 11.01
N PRO A 90 -11.21 -0.01 10.48
CA PRO A 90 -12.43 0.64 10.02
C PRO A 90 -13.21 1.32 11.14
N ASP A 91 -13.22 0.75 12.35
CA ASP A 91 -13.95 1.31 13.50
C ASP A 91 -13.34 2.63 13.96
N ARG A 92 -12.01 2.72 13.94
CA ARG A 92 -11.29 3.95 14.26
C ARG A 92 -11.46 5.00 13.15
N LEU A 93 -11.39 4.58 11.89
CA LEU A 93 -11.61 5.45 10.76
C LEU A 93 -13.01 6.06 10.78
N LEU A 94 -14.06 5.31 11.14
CA LEU A 94 -15.41 5.81 11.32
C LEU A 94 -15.54 6.84 12.46
N GLN A 95 -14.52 6.97 13.31
CA GLN A 95 -14.38 8.00 14.33
C GLN A 95 -13.45 9.15 13.89
N ASN A 96 -13.10 9.20 12.61
CA ASN A 96 -12.14 10.15 12.02
C ASN A 96 -10.74 10.04 12.63
N ASP A 97 -10.30 8.81 12.94
CA ASP A 97 -9.03 8.52 13.56
C ASP A 97 -8.21 7.52 12.71
N LEU A 98 -6.94 7.84 12.50
CA LEU A 98 -6.03 7.00 11.72
C LEU A 98 -5.36 5.96 12.61
N LEU A 99 -5.74 4.71 12.45
CA LEU A 99 -5.02 3.59 13.05
C LEU A 99 -4.57 2.59 11.98
N LYS A 100 -3.26 2.54 11.73
CA LYS A 100 -2.65 1.51 10.88
C LYS A 100 -2.56 0.21 11.67
N CYS A 101 -3.20 -0.84 11.19
CA CYS A 101 -3.25 -2.11 11.91
C CYS A 101 -2.49 -3.24 11.23
N ARG A 102 -2.07 -3.08 9.99
CA ARG A 102 -1.28 -4.05 9.22
C ARG A 102 -0.59 -3.35 8.05
N GLU A 103 0.64 -3.73 7.76
CA GLU A 103 1.30 -3.33 6.53
C GLU A 103 1.31 -4.48 5.53
N TYR A 104 1.26 -4.16 4.25
CA TYR A 104 1.37 -5.14 3.17
C TYR A 104 2.28 -4.64 2.06
N MET A 105 2.70 -5.58 1.21
CA MET A 105 3.50 -5.30 0.02
C MET A 105 2.93 -6.04 -1.19
N LYS A 106 2.89 -5.37 -2.35
CA LYS A 106 2.59 -5.95 -3.64
C LYS A 106 3.88 -6.34 -4.35
N LEU A 107 3.91 -7.55 -4.93
CA LEU A 107 5.04 -7.96 -5.77
C LEU A 107 4.94 -7.31 -7.15
N PRO A 108 6.05 -6.81 -7.71
CA PRO A 108 6.06 -6.12 -9.01
C PRO A 108 5.53 -6.98 -10.17
N ASN A 109 5.79 -8.27 -10.14
CA ASN A 109 5.38 -9.24 -11.16
C ASN A 109 4.05 -9.95 -10.86
N GLY A 110 3.47 -9.74 -9.67
CA GLY A 110 2.23 -10.39 -9.24
C GLY A 110 2.34 -11.91 -9.06
N ASP A 111 3.55 -12.48 -9.06
CA ASP A 111 3.75 -13.92 -8.86
C ASP A 111 3.99 -14.23 -7.37
N TYR A 112 2.98 -14.82 -6.75
CA TYR A 112 2.98 -15.24 -5.35
C TYR A 112 3.13 -16.75 -5.16
N SER A 113 3.45 -17.51 -6.21
CA SER A 113 3.47 -18.98 -6.19
C SER A 113 4.49 -19.59 -5.23
N SER A 114 5.58 -18.87 -4.93
CA SER A 114 6.62 -19.31 -4.00
C SER A 114 6.42 -18.83 -2.56
N ILE A 115 5.41 -18.00 -2.29
CA ILE A 115 5.17 -17.40 -0.98
C ILE A 115 4.34 -18.33 -0.10
N ASN A 116 4.68 -18.45 1.17
CA ASN A 116 3.88 -19.20 2.13
C ASN A 116 2.44 -18.63 2.17
N PRO A 117 1.40 -19.46 1.93
CA PRO A 117 0.00 -19.02 1.95
C PRO A 117 -0.42 -18.28 3.23
N GLU A 118 0.20 -18.57 4.37
CA GLU A 118 -0.07 -17.88 5.65
C GLU A 118 0.30 -16.39 5.63
N HIS A 119 1.22 -16.00 4.74
CA HIS A 119 1.65 -14.62 4.55
C HIS A 119 0.88 -13.88 3.44
N LEU A 120 -0.03 -14.59 2.77
CA LEU A 120 -0.84 -14.00 1.72
C LEU A 120 -2.17 -13.48 2.28
N TYR A 121 -2.57 -12.33 1.80
CA TYR A 121 -3.88 -11.75 2.07
C TYR A 121 -4.56 -11.39 0.75
N THR A 122 -5.85 -11.65 0.66
CA THR A 122 -6.65 -11.33 -0.53
C THR A 122 -7.49 -10.10 -0.26
N LEU A 123 -7.23 -9.03 -1.02
CA LEU A 123 -8.10 -7.86 -1.09
C LEU A 123 -9.33 -8.27 -1.92
N PRO A 124 -10.55 -8.13 -1.42
CA PRO A 124 -11.75 -8.58 -2.14
C PRO A 124 -12.03 -7.71 -3.37
N ALA A 125 -12.63 -8.32 -4.39
CA ALA A 125 -13.23 -7.56 -5.48
C ALA A 125 -14.49 -6.85 -5.00
N GLY A 126 -14.76 -5.65 -5.53
CA GLY A 126 -15.96 -4.91 -5.19
C GLY A 126 -15.87 -3.42 -5.53
N ASP A 127 -16.92 -2.70 -5.17
CA ASP A 127 -16.92 -1.25 -5.28
C ASP A 127 -16.19 -0.63 -4.08
N TYR A 128 -15.34 0.33 -4.37
CA TYR A 128 -14.55 1.05 -3.38
C TYR A 128 -14.76 2.56 -3.51
N ALA A 129 -14.89 3.23 -2.38
CA ALA A 129 -14.70 4.66 -2.30
C ALA A 129 -13.19 4.94 -2.31
N VAL A 130 -12.74 5.69 -3.31
CA VAL A 130 -11.32 5.98 -3.54
C VAL A 130 -11.10 7.48 -3.52
N PHE A 131 -10.14 7.95 -2.73
CA PHE A 131 -9.75 9.35 -2.67
C PHE A 131 -8.32 9.50 -2.13
N THR A 132 -7.72 10.65 -2.38
CA THR A 132 -6.37 10.96 -1.92
C THR A 132 -6.41 11.80 -0.66
N VAL A 133 -5.66 11.39 0.37
CA VAL A 133 -5.45 12.16 1.60
C VAL A 133 -3.99 12.49 1.78
N GLN A 134 -3.73 13.59 2.47
CA GLN A 134 -2.43 13.90 3.03
C GLN A 134 -2.39 13.37 4.46
N ILE A 135 -1.41 12.54 4.77
CA ILE A 135 -1.13 12.12 6.15
C ILE A 135 -0.05 13.03 6.70
N GLN A 136 -0.34 13.67 7.81
CA GLN A 136 0.57 14.58 8.49
C GLN A 136 0.66 14.19 9.96
N ASP A 137 1.88 13.89 10.44
CA ASP A 137 2.14 13.46 11.81
C ASP A 137 1.17 12.36 12.29
N GLU A 138 1.00 11.31 11.46
CA GLU A 138 0.10 10.17 11.70
C GLU A 138 -1.38 10.56 11.83
N THR A 139 -1.78 11.70 11.29
CA THR A 139 -3.18 12.15 11.23
C THR A 139 -3.62 12.37 9.79
N ALA A 140 -4.91 12.20 9.53
CA ALA A 140 -5.53 12.49 8.24
C ALA A 140 -6.99 12.89 8.45
N ASP A 141 -7.54 13.67 7.51
CA ASP A 141 -8.96 14.04 7.51
C ASP A 141 -9.76 13.04 6.66
N PHE A 142 -10.57 12.23 7.33
CA PHE A 142 -11.50 11.29 6.70
C PHE A 142 -12.94 11.82 6.59
N SER A 143 -13.20 13.05 7.01
CA SER A 143 -14.55 13.64 6.95
C SER A 143 -15.20 13.49 5.57
N PRO A 144 -14.51 13.69 4.43
CA PRO A 144 -15.13 13.48 3.11
C PRO A 144 -15.63 12.05 2.89
N LEU A 145 -14.92 11.04 3.39
CA LEU A 145 -15.36 9.65 3.30
C LEU A 145 -16.56 9.40 4.21
N LEU A 146 -16.53 9.91 5.44
CA LEU A 146 -17.61 9.73 6.41
C LEU A 146 -18.91 10.35 5.92
N ASP A 147 -18.85 11.56 5.35
CA ASP A 147 -19.99 12.24 4.75
C ASP A 147 -20.54 11.45 3.56
N PHE A 148 -19.66 10.94 2.69
CA PHE A 148 -20.05 10.10 1.56
C PHE A 148 -20.74 8.81 2.01
N LEU A 149 -20.13 8.05 2.95
CA LEU A 149 -20.73 6.81 3.47
C LEU A 149 -22.11 7.04 4.08
N SER A 150 -22.26 8.16 4.81
CA SER A 150 -23.52 8.53 5.44
C SER A 150 -24.59 8.92 4.43
N SER A 151 -24.24 9.76 3.45
CA SER A 151 -25.20 10.28 2.45
C SER A 151 -25.68 9.20 1.47
N GLU A 152 -24.79 8.27 1.10
CA GLU A 152 -25.09 7.23 0.11
C GLU A 152 -25.59 5.92 0.74
N GLY A 153 -25.67 5.84 2.08
CA GLY A 153 -26.16 4.66 2.79
C GLY A 153 -25.20 3.45 2.74
N PHE A 154 -23.91 3.72 2.71
CA PHE A 154 -22.87 2.70 2.76
C PHE A 154 -22.22 2.59 4.14
N THR A 155 -21.57 1.46 4.37
CA THR A 155 -20.59 1.23 5.42
C THR A 155 -19.33 0.59 4.80
N THR A 156 -18.29 0.36 5.59
CA THR A 156 -17.06 -0.26 5.14
C THR A 156 -16.57 -1.29 6.17
N ASP A 157 -16.02 -2.39 5.70
CA ASP A 157 -15.41 -3.45 6.51
C ASP A 157 -13.90 -3.56 6.29
N ILE A 158 -13.44 -3.10 5.14
CA ILE A 158 -12.02 -3.12 4.77
C ILE A 158 -11.64 -1.74 4.25
N VAL A 159 -10.61 -1.16 4.87
CA VAL A 159 -10.00 0.09 4.40
C VAL A 159 -8.50 -0.12 4.30
N PHE A 160 -7.95 0.28 3.18
CA PHE A 160 -6.51 0.29 3.01
C PHE A 160 -6.02 1.55 2.32
N ALA A 161 -4.80 1.91 2.63
CA ALA A 161 -4.11 3.06 2.11
C ALA A 161 -2.89 2.62 1.31
N GLU A 162 -2.71 3.15 0.11
CA GLU A 162 -1.51 2.96 -0.69
C GLU A 162 -0.74 4.28 -0.75
N GLU A 163 0.54 4.25 -0.40
CA GLU A 163 1.38 5.43 -0.55
C GLU A 163 1.51 5.80 -2.03
N ILE A 164 1.35 7.08 -2.31
CA ILE A 164 1.51 7.62 -3.66
C ILE A 164 2.96 8.07 -3.79
N GLY A 165 3.70 7.41 -4.68
CA GLY A 165 5.09 7.71 -4.99
C GLY A 165 6.07 7.30 -3.90
N PHE A 166 7.35 7.58 -4.14
CA PHE A 166 8.43 7.23 -3.23
C PHE A 166 8.67 8.35 -2.22
N GLN A 167 7.94 8.33 -1.12
CA GLN A 167 8.00 9.39 -0.10
C GLN A 167 8.85 9.02 1.11
N LEU A 168 9.25 7.77 1.24
CA LEU A 168 9.84 7.14 2.42
C LEU A 168 11.07 7.82 3.01
N PHE A 169 11.86 8.55 2.23
CA PHE A 169 13.11 9.12 2.75
C PHE A 169 13.09 10.63 2.97
N LYS A 170 12.09 11.32 2.44
CA LYS A 170 12.09 12.77 2.45
C LYS A 170 11.09 13.40 3.41
N TYR A 171 9.97 12.69 3.69
CA TYR A 171 8.82 13.26 4.40
C TYR A 171 8.12 12.23 5.30
N ILE A 172 8.85 11.64 6.25
CA ILE A 172 8.32 10.62 7.19
C ILE A 172 7.03 11.09 7.89
N HIS A 173 6.88 12.40 8.07
CA HIS A 173 5.75 13.01 8.78
C HIS A 173 4.70 13.66 7.86
N ASN A 174 4.90 13.62 6.54
CA ASN A 174 3.99 14.29 5.61
C ASN A 174 4.05 13.62 4.24
N TYR A 175 3.05 12.80 3.94
CA TYR A 175 2.99 12.03 2.71
C TYR A 175 1.54 11.87 2.24
N TYR A 176 1.37 11.48 0.98
CA TYR A 176 0.06 11.26 0.37
C TYR A 176 -0.25 9.78 0.25
N CYS A 177 -1.51 9.42 0.53
CA CYS A 177 -2.03 8.08 0.31
C CYS A 177 -3.31 8.12 -0.53
N GLU A 178 -3.46 7.14 -1.40
CA GLU A 178 -4.76 6.78 -1.97
C GLU A 178 -5.47 5.85 -0.99
N ILE A 179 -6.57 6.33 -0.41
CA ILE A 179 -7.43 5.54 0.48
C ILE A 179 -8.46 4.79 -0.35
N LYS A 180 -8.67 3.53 -0.03
CA LYS A 180 -9.64 2.64 -0.67
C LYS A 180 -10.49 1.99 0.42
N ALA A 181 -11.75 2.38 0.50
CA ALA A 181 -12.72 1.84 1.45
C ALA A 181 -13.75 0.98 0.72
N HIS A 182 -13.80 -0.32 1.03
CA HIS A 182 -14.75 -1.26 0.45
C HIS A 182 -16.18 -0.88 0.82
N LEU A 183 -17.07 -0.78 -0.16
CA LEU A 183 -18.42 -0.29 0.02
C LEU A 183 -19.40 -1.44 0.23
N ILE A 184 -20.06 -1.44 1.38
CA ILE A 184 -21.12 -2.37 1.74
C ILE A 184 -22.40 -1.56 1.94
N LYS A 185 -23.49 -1.96 1.29
CA LYS A 185 -24.81 -1.35 1.55
C LYS A 185 -25.28 -1.68 2.97
N LYS A 186 -25.77 -0.67 3.67
CA LYS A 186 -26.42 -0.81 4.97
C LYS A 186 -27.74 -1.54 4.86
#